data_0109ec5a5946815d585d250df04d7466
#
_entry.id   0109ec5a5946815d585d250df04d7466
#
_cell.length_a   1.000
_cell.length_b   1.000
_cell.length_c   1.000
_cell.angle_alpha   90.00
_cell.angle_beta   90.00
_cell.angle_gamma   90.00
#
_symmetry.space_group_name_H-M   'P 1'
#
loop_
_entity.id
_entity.type
_entity.pdbx_description
1 polymer ?
#
loop_
_entity_poly.entity_id
_entity_poly.type
_entity_poly.pdbx_seq_one_letter_code
_entity_poly.pdbx_strand_id
1 'polypeptide(L)'
;SWGLKDGTGGDELFLGSDFRMPSAGGALYHESNYTLGRWRFTAGLRFDFEHARLRYRNYTDTWYTKTRIKDDAVYELQLEIDDRSTLKQTFTELLPKFSVMYSFDETRNLYLTIAKGYKSGGFNTQIFSDVLQQKMMNRMGIGEVYDVQRGVAYKPEYSWNYEIGGHFSCMEGAVRGDFALFYICLLYTSPSPRDAHES
;
A
#
# COMPACT_ATOMS: atom_id res chain seq x y z
N SER A 1 19.78 -30.20 24.67
CA SER A 1 18.67 -29.24 24.57
C SER A 1 19.01 -27.98 25.36
N TRP A 2 18.57 -26.86 24.88
CA TRP A 2 18.78 -25.52 25.41
C TRP A 2 17.47 -24.94 25.85
N GLY A 3 17.38 -24.28 26.97
CA GLY A 3 16.24 -23.51 27.42
C GLY A 3 16.59 -22.03 27.47
N LEU A 4 15.64 -21.17 27.07
CA LEU A 4 15.70 -19.77 27.32
C LEU A 4 14.94 -19.48 28.61
N LYS A 5 15.60 -18.88 29.60
CA LYS A 5 14.94 -18.28 30.74
C LYS A 5 14.88 -16.79 30.54
N ASP A 6 13.70 -16.21 30.77
CA ASP A 6 13.56 -14.76 30.91
C ASP A 6 14.54 -14.27 31.97
N GLY A 7 15.45 -13.42 31.56
CA GLY A 7 16.31 -12.71 32.49
C GLY A 7 15.42 -11.73 33.27
N THR A 8 15.22 -12.03 34.53
CA THR A 8 14.55 -11.11 35.48
C THR A 8 15.46 -9.96 35.93
N GLY A 9 16.17 -9.36 35.00
CA GLY A 9 16.85 -8.10 35.16
C GLY A 9 16.09 -7.10 34.27
N GLY A 10 15.43 -6.15 34.89
CA GLY A 10 14.50 -5.21 34.26
C GLY A 10 15.11 -4.22 33.26
N ASP A 11 15.89 -4.67 32.32
CA ASP A 11 16.30 -3.86 31.18
C ASP A 11 15.25 -4.02 30.08
N GLU A 12 14.58 -2.92 29.79
CA GLU A 12 13.64 -2.83 28.68
C GLU A 12 14.37 -3.18 27.39
N LEU A 13 13.86 -4.18 26.68
CA LEU A 13 14.37 -4.55 25.37
C LEU A 13 14.15 -3.38 24.40
N PHE A 14 15.20 -2.64 24.09
CA PHE A 14 15.12 -1.53 23.15
C PHE A 14 15.27 -2.03 21.72
N LEU A 15 14.17 -1.93 20.96
CA LEU A 15 14.12 -2.23 19.53
C LEU A 15 13.97 -0.91 18.75
N GLY A 16 15.08 -0.43 18.19
CA GLY A 16 15.09 0.79 17.38
C GLY A 16 14.86 0.50 15.90
N SER A 17 14.01 1.31 15.26
CA SER A 17 13.78 1.23 13.81
C SER A 17 13.63 2.62 13.22
N ASP A 18 14.50 2.96 12.27
CA ASP A 18 14.46 4.20 11.52
C ASP A 18 14.00 3.92 10.09
N PHE A 19 13.04 4.70 9.60
CA PHE A 19 12.49 4.58 8.26
C PHE A 19 12.55 5.89 7.49
N ARG A 20 12.91 5.79 6.20
CA ARG A 20 12.77 6.89 5.24
C ARG A 20 12.16 6.35 3.96
N MET A 21 11.02 6.94 3.55
CA MET A 21 10.26 6.52 2.36
C MET A 21 10.16 7.66 1.35
N PRO A 22 11.24 8.04 0.66
CA PRO A 22 11.13 8.97 -0.44
C PRO A 22 10.41 8.31 -1.61
N SER A 23 9.45 9.04 -2.22
CA SER A 23 8.84 8.69 -3.48
C SER A 23 8.98 9.84 -4.47
N ALA A 24 9.05 9.50 -5.75
CA ALA A 24 9.04 10.44 -6.85
C ALA A 24 8.26 9.85 -8.01
N GLY A 25 7.44 10.68 -8.65
CA GLY A 25 6.62 10.22 -9.77
C GLY A 25 6.27 11.35 -10.71
N GLY A 26 5.68 10.97 -11.83
CA GLY A 26 5.17 11.88 -12.83
C GLY A 26 3.99 11.25 -13.56
N ALA A 27 3.19 12.09 -14.18
CA ALA A 27 2.06 11.66 -14.98
C ALA A 27 2.01 12.43 -16.29
N LEU A 28 1.65 11.73 -17.34
CA LEU A 28 1.27 12.33 -18.63
C LEU A 28 -0.18 11.97 -18.92
N TYR A 29 -0.97 12.95 -19.31
CA TYR A 29 -2.36 12.71 -19.66
C TYR A 29 -2.74 13.39 -20.96
N HIS A 30 -3.71 12.80 -21.66
CA HIS A 30 -4.35 13.36 -22.84
C HIS A 30 -5.85 13.15 -22.71
N GLU A 31 -6.62 14.16 -23.10
CA GLU A 31 -8.08 14.10 -23.17
C GLU A 31 -8.55 14.70 -24.49
N SER A 32 -9.41 13.97 -25.19
CA SER A 32 -10.05 14.39 -26.43
C SER A 32 -11.55 14.48 -26.24
N ASN A 33 -12.14 15.55 -26.74
CA ASN A 33 -13.58 15.77 -26.71
C ASN A 33 -14.10 15.85 -28.13
N TYR A 34 -15.17 15.10 -28.43
CA TYR A 34 -15.87 15.12 -29.70
C TYR A 34 -17.35 15.42 -29.48
N THR A 35 -17.87 16.44 -30.14
CA THR A 35 -19.27 16.86 -30.03
C THR A 35 -20.01 16.60 -31.33
N LEU A 36 -21.13 15.89 -31.23
CA LEU A 36 -22.01 15.55 -32.32
C LEU A 36 -23.46 15.94 -31.94
N GLY A 37 -23.91 17.08 -32.41
CA GLY A 37 -25.20 17.59 -32.02
C GLY A 37 -25.31 17.80 -30.50
N ARG A 38 -26.20 17.07 -29.86
CA ARG A 38 -26.44 17.13 -28.41
C ARG A 38 -25.56 16.17 -27.61
N TRP A 39 -24.77 15.36 -28.31
CA TRP A 39 -23.86 14.38 -27.67
C TRP A 39 -22.45 14.94 -27.57
N ARG A 40 -21.82 14.74 -26.42
CA ARG A 40 -20.39 14.95 -26.21
C ARG A 40 -19.77 13.69 -25.74
N PHE A 41 -18.74 13.24 -26.43
CA PHE A 41 -17.90 12.09 -26.11
C PHE A 41 -16.55 12.59 -25.63
N THR A 42 -16.11 12.07 -24.51
CA THR A 42 -14.80 12.37 -23.95
C THR A 42 -14.02 11.07 -23.82
N ALA A 43 -12.82 11.03 -24.38
CA ALA A 43 -11.89 9.94 -24.20
C ALA A 43 -10.60 10.48 -23.58
N GLY A 44 -10.24 9.98 -22.43
CA GLY A 44 -9.04 10.34 -21.68
C GLY A 44 -8.11 9.16 -21.47
N LEU A 45 -6.84 9.43 -21.47
CA LEU A 45 -5.79 8.47 -21.16
C LEU A 45 -4.75 9.16 -20.30
N ARG A 46 -4.45 8.55 -19.15
CA ARG A 46 -3.39 9.01 -18.26
C ARG A 46 -2.38 7.89 -18.05
N PHE A 47 -1.12 8.23 -18.19
CA PHE A 47 0.00 7.36 -17.89
C PHE A 47 0.70 7.87 -16.63
N ASP A 48 0.76 7.03 -15.61
CA ASP A 48 1.42 7.33 -14.33
C ASP A 48 2.68 6.49 -14.20
N PHE A 49 3.73 7.13 -13.70
CA PHE A 49 4.98 6.51 -13.31
C PHE A 49 5.31 6.94 -11.89
N GLU A 50 5.59 5.99 -11.00
CA GLU A 50 6.00 6.26 -9.63
C GLU A 50 7.15 5.34 -9.22
N HIS A 51 8.13 5.91 -8.55
CA HIS A 51 9.25 5.19 -7.96
C HIS A 51 9.29 5.45 -6.46
N ALA A 52 9.05 4.40 -5.67
CA ALA A 52 9.08 4.44 -4.21
C ALA A 52 10.30 3.70 -3.68
N ARG A 53 10.91 4.24 -2.64
CA ARG A 53 12.04 3.61 -1.93
C ARG A 53 11.72 3.57 -0.44
N LEU A 54 12.08 2.47 0.19
CA LEU A 54 12.14 2.37 1.64
C LEU A 54 13.58 2.13 2.05
N ARG A 55 14.14 3.05 2.83
CA ARG A 55 15.42 2.85 3.53
C ARG A 55 15.09 2.59 4.98
N TYR A 56 15.60 1.51 5.51
CA TYR A 56 15.40 1.20 6.92
C TYR A 56 16.72 0.85 7.60
N ARG A 57 16.74 1.10 8.90
CA ARG A 57 17.76 0.65 9.82
C ARG A 57 17.06 0.09 11.04
N ASN A 58 17.25 -1.19 11.30
CA ASN A 58 16.81 -1.85 12.53
C ASN A 58 18.02 -2.11 13.40
N TYR A 59 17.97 -1.67 14.64
CA TYR A 59 19.08 -1.86 15.57
C TYR A 59 18.59 -2.25 16.95
N THR A 60 19.34 -3.13 17.57
CA THR A 60 19.18 -3.48 18.98
C THR A 60 20.53 -3.87 19.55
N ASP A 61 20.73 -3.54 20.80
CA ASP A 61 21.84 -4.00 21.61
C ASP A 61 21.28 -4.45 22.96
N THR A 62 21.29 -5.74 23.20
CA THR A 62 20.73 -6.31 24.41
C THR A 62 21.51 -7.55 24.84
N TRP A 63 21.45 -7.84 26.11
CA TRP A 63 22.02 -9.04 26.68
C TRP A 63 20.92 -10.08 26.90
N TYR A 64 21.24 -11.35 26.64
CA TYR A 64 20.34 -12.45 26.94
C TYR A 64 21.06 -13.58 27.58
N THR A 65 20.36 -14.35 28.41
CA THR A 65 20.88 -15.45 29.14
C THR A 65 20.46 -16.76 28.49
N LYS A 66 21.43 -17.62 28.19
CA LYS A 66 21.21 -18.96 27.66
C LYS A 66 21.64 -20.00 28.69
N THR A 67 20.70 -20.83 29.14
CA THR A 67 20.97 -21.89 30.11
C THR A 67 21.06 -23.26 29.42
N ARG A 68 22.11 -23.99 29.69
CA ARG A 68 22.25 -25.36 29.20
C ARG A 68 21.52 -26.31 30.15
N ILE A 69 20.50 -27.02 29.63
CA ILE A 69 19.62 -27.88 30.45
C ILE A 69 20.38 -29.06 31.08
N LYS A 70 21.54 -29.43 30.54
CA LYS A 70 22.28 -30.61 30.97
C LYS A 70 23.08 -30.41 32.29
N ASP A 71 23.49 -29.19 32.54
CA ASP A 71 24.41 -28.86 33.66
C ASP A 71 24.06 -27.52 34.32
N ASP A 72 22.89 -26.94 34.01
CA ASP A 72 22.41 -25.62 34.47
C ASP A 72 23.45 -24.49 34.29
N ALA A 73 24.40 -24.69 33.41
CA ALA A 73 25.38 -23.64 33.10
C ALA A 73 24.71 -22.43 32.40
N VAL A 74 24.90 -21.26 32.97
CA VAL A 74 24.33 -20.00 32.51
C VAL A 74 25.37 -19.24 31.71
N TYR A 75 25.01 -18.82 30.51
CA TYR A 75 25.84 -18.01 29.62
C TYR A 75 25.14 -16.71 29.33
N GLU A 76 25.79 -15.59 29.63
CA GLU A 76 25.34 -14.25 29.18
C GLU A 76 25.92 -13.97 27.80
N LEU A 77 25.05 -13.63 26.86
CA LEU A 77 25.43 -13.39 25.48
C LEU A 77 24.87 -12.03 25.07
N GLN A 78 25.69 -11.24 24.40
CA GLN A 78 25.24 -9.96 23.78
C GLN A 78 24.63 -10.25 22.42
N LEU A 79 23.48 -9.67 22.18
CA LEU A 79 22.80 -9.66 20.89
C LEU A 79 22.87 -8.27 20.31
N GLU A 80 23.77 -8.06 19.38
CA GLU A 80 23.85 -6.81 18.61
C GLU A 80 23.30 -7.07 17.21
N ILE A 81 22.33 -6.26 16.80
CA ILE A 81 21.77 -6.23 15.45
C ILE A 81 21.83 -4.78 14.93
N ASP A 82 22.46 -4.55 13.80
CA ASP A 82 22.39 -3.33 13.00
C ASP A 82 22.14 -3.77 11.55
N ASP A 83 20.86 -3.81 11.17
CA ASP A 83 20.42 -4.26 9.86
C ASP A 83 19.92 -3.06 9.04
N ARG A 84 20.61 -2.78 7.95
CA ARG A 84 20.30 -1.66 7.04
C ARG A 84 20.04 -2.20 5.65
N SER A 85 18.96 -1.78 5.06
CA SER A 85 18.69 -2.12 3.68
C SER A 85 17.84 -1.06 2.98
N THR A 86 17.74 -1.23 1.65
CA THR A 86 16.95 -0.35 0.81
C THR A 86 16.09 -1.21 -0.10
N LEU A 87 14.78 -1.09 0.05
CA LEU A 87 13.79 -1.68 -0.84
C LEU A 87 13.36 -0.63 -1.86
N LYS A 88 13.09 -1.07 -3.09
CA LYS A 88 12.65 -0.20 -4.20
C LYS A 88 11.47 -0.83 -4.89
N GLN A 89 10.49 0.00 -5.25
CA GLN A 89 9.36 -0.39 -6.09
C GLN A 89 9.16 0.66 -7.17
N THR A 90 8.78 0.22 -8.35
CA THR A 90 8.44 1.07 -9.48
C THR A 90 7.07 0.65 -9.99
N PHE A 91 6.19 1.62 -10.14
CA PHE A 91 4.83 1.42 -10.62
C PHE A 91 4.66 2.20 -11.91
N THR A 92 4.00 1.57 -12.87
CA THR A 92 3.69 2.15 -14.18
C THR A 92 2.28 1.76 -14.52
N GLU A 93 1.38 2.75 -14.70
CA GLU A 93 -0.03 2.48 -14.89
C GLU A 93 -0.63 3.30 -16.03
N LEU A 94 -1.55 2.65 -16.73
CA LEU A 94 -2.36 3.27 -17.77
C LEU A 94 -3.81 3.35 -17.29
N LEU A 95 -4.34 4.57 -17.21
CA LEU A 95 -5.63 4.89 -16.62
C LEU A 95 -6.54 5.48 -17.69
N PRO A 96 -7.33 4.66 -18.38
CA PRO A 96 -8.32 5.11 -19.34
C PRO A 96 -9.55 5.72 -18.64
N LYS A 97 -10.12 6.73 -19.27
CA LYS A 97 -11.39 7.35 -18.92
C LYS A 97 -12.24 7.50 -20.18
N PHE A 98 -13.49 7.18 -20.08
CA PHE A 98 -14.46 7.42 -21.12
C PHE A 98 -15.71 8.04 -20.52
N SER A 99 -16.24 9.11 -21.19
CA SER A 99 -17.47 9.74 -20.76
C SER A 99 -18.34 10.08 -21.98
N VAL A 100 -19.64 9.93 -21.80
CA VAL A 100 -20.64 10.40 -22.76
C VAL A 100 -21.62 11.31 -22.04
N MET A 101 -21.91 12.45 -22.62
CA MET A 101 -22.88 13.44 -22.12
C MET A 101 -23.91 13.73 -23.18
N TYR A 102 -25.16 13.79 -22.78
CA TYR A 102 -26.25 14.23 -23.59
C TYR A 102 -26.83 15.54 -23.04
N SER A 103 -26.87 16.58 -23.85
CA SER A 103 -27.45 17.87 -23.50
C SER A 103 -28.87 17.96 -24.04
N PHE A 104 -29.86 18.04 -23.16
CA PHE A 104 -31.25 18.27 -23.53
C PHE A 104 -31.44 19.68 -24.06
N ASP A 105 -30.81 20.64 -23.40
CA ASP A 105 -30.71 22.05 -23.76
C ASP A 105 -29.42 22.65 -23.13
N GLU A 106 -29.32 24.01 -23.12
CA GLU A 106 -28.16 24.71 -22.55
C GLU A 106 -28.04 24.58 -21.03
N THR A 107 -29.11 24.16 -20.36
CA THR A 107 -29.23 24.18 -18.89
C THR A 107 -29.43 22.81 -18.29
N ARG A 108 -29.62 21.77 -19.11
CA ARG A 108 -29.89 20.41 -18.66
C ARG A 108 -29.05 19.41 -19.42
N ASN A 109 -28.34 18.57 -18.70
CA ASN A 109 -27.58 17.46 -19.27
C ASN A 109 -27.60 16.22 -18.37
N LEU A 110 -27.29 15.09 -18.98
CA LEU A 110 -27.05 13.80 -18.32
C LEU A 110 -25.74 13.25 -18.83
N TYR A 111 -24.95 12.67 -17.96
CA TYR A 111 -23.68 12.07 -18.34
C TYR A 111 -23.47 10.70 -17.69
N LEU A 112 -22.66 9.89 -18.37
CA LEU A 112 -22.13 8.62 -17.90
C LEU A 112 -20.62 8.68 -18.05
N THR A 113 -19.89 8.29 -17.00
CA THR A 113 -18.43 8.20 -16.99
C THR A 113 -17.99 6.83 -16.50
N ILE A 114 -17.01 6.26 -17.20
CA ILE A 114 -16.30 5.04 -16.79
C ILE A 114 -14.82 5.39 -16.75
N ALA A 115 -14.16 5.13 -15.60
CA ALA A 115 -12.76 5.44 -15.43
C ALA A 115 -12.05 4.36 -14.62
N LYS A 116 -10.84 3.99 -15.04
CA LYS A 116 -9.95 3.17 -14.23
C LYS A 116 -9.28 4.05 -13.18
N GLY A 117 -9.37 3.65 -11.91
CA GLY A 117 -8.64 4.23 -10.80
C GLY A 117 -7.49 3.32 -10.36
N TYR A 118 -6.53 3.91 -9.66
CA TYR A 118 -5.35 3.22 -9.20
C TYR A 118 -4.85 3.87 -7.91
N LYS A 119 -4.42 3.03 -6.98
CA LYS A 119 -3.69 3.43 -5.79
C LYS A 119 -2.35 2.71 -5.80
N SER A 120 -1.27 3.46 -5.76
CA SER A 120 0.08 2.90 -5.78
C SER A 120 0.30 1.92 -4.64
N GLY A 121 1.06 0.88 -4.91
CA GLY A 121 1.63 0.04 -3.88
C GLY A 121 2.61 0.82 -3.00
N GLY A 122 3.24 0.14 -2.08
CA GLY A 122 4.18 0.80 -1.16
C GLY A 122 4.76 -0.18 -0.16
N PHE A 123 5.08 0.35 1.02
CA PHE A 123 5.72 -0.40 2.08
C PHE A 123 4.93 -0.28 3.38
N ASN A 124 4.63 -1.41 4.02
CA ASN A 124 4.03 -1.46 5.34
C ASN A 124 5.13 -1.52 6.41
N THR A 125 5.36 -0.40 7.10
CA THR A 125 6.39 -0.31 8.14
C THR A 125 5.97 -0.93 9.47
N GLN A 126 4.68 -1.19 9.69
CA GLN A 126 4.19 -1.81 10.93
C GLN A 126 4.68 -3.26 11.10
N ILE A 127 4.99 -3.94 10.00
CA ILE A 127 5.49 -5.32 10.01
C ILE A 127 6.96 -5.39 10.46
N PHE A 128 7.69 -4.28 10.52
CA PHE A 128 9.11 -4.32 10.87
C PHE A 128 9.39 -4.75 12.31
N SER A 129 8.48 -4.51 13.24
CA SER A 129 8.60 -5.04 14.61
C SER A 129 8.61 -6.58 14.59
N ASP A 130 7.71 -7.18 13.83
CA ASP A 130 7.61 -8.64 13.69
C ASP A 130 8.84 -9.22 12.99
N VAL A 131 9.30 -8.53 11.93
CA VAL A 131 10.54 -8.88 11.21
C VAL A 131 11.76 -8.84 12.13
N LEU A 132 11.87 -7.81 12.97
CA LEU A 132 12.98 -7.66 13.90
C LEU A 132 12.92 -8.75 14.98
N GLN A 133 11.75 -9.02 15.52
CA GLN A 133 11.54 -10.10 16.48
C GLN A 133 11.93 -11.47 15.89
N GLN A 134 11.51 -11.77 14.67
CA GLN A 134 11.89 -13.01 14.00
C GLN A 134 13.39 -13.11 13.71
N LYS A 135 14.05 -12.02 13.33
CA LYS A 135 15.50 -11.97 13.17
C LYS A 135 16.23 -12.24 14.50
N MET A 136 15.73 -11.70 15.59
CA MET A 136 16.25 -11.97 16.93
C MET A 136 16.13 -13.46 17.26
N MET A 137 14.95 -14.04 17.08
CA MET A 137 14.71 -15.47 17.34
C MET A 137 15.63 -16.35 16.49
N ASN A 138 15.81 -16.02 15.21
CA ASN A 138 16.72 -16.75 14.33
C ASN A 138 18.17 -16.66 14.78
N ARG A 139 18.65 -15.49 15.21
CA ARG A 139 20.00 -15.32 15.78
C ARG A 139 20.21 -16.12 17.07
N MET A 140 19.17 -16.28 17.88
CA MET A 140 19.19 -17.14 19.08
C MET A 140 19.09 -18.64 18.74
N GLY A 141 18.94 -19.00 17.45
CA GLY A 141 18.79 -20.37 16.97
C GLY A 141 17.38 -20.92 17.11
N ILE A 142 16.38 -20.05 17.19
CA ILE A 142 14.97 -20.37 17.34
C ILE A 142 14.23 -19.68 16.20
N GLY A 143 13.96 -20.34 15.08
CA GLY A 143 13.11 -19.77 14.04
C GLY A 143 13.62 -19.98 12.61
N GLU A 144 12.76 -19.71 11.66
CA GLU A 144 13.01 -19.78 10.22
C GLU A 144 13.46 -18.43 9.63
N VAL A 145 14.09 -18.48 8.45
CA VAL A 145 14.51 -17.28 7.72
C VAL A 145 13.29 -16.60 7.11
N TYR A 146 13.03 -15.37 7.51
CA TYR A 146 11.93 -14.58 7.00
C TYR A 146 12.36 -13.69 5.84
N ASP A 147 11.58 -13.73 4.73
CA ASP A 147 11.79 -12.85 3.58
C ASP A 147 11.10 -11.49 3.83
N VAL A 148 11.89 -10.51 4.24
CA VAL A 148 11.45 -9.14 4.54
C VAL A 148 10.73 -8.50 3.35
N GLN A 149 11.15 -8.78 2.11
CA GLN A 149 10.56 -8.16 0.93
C GLN A 149 9.10 -8.58 0.72
N ARG A 150 8.80 -9.86 0.97
CA ARG A 150 7.43 -10.38 0.80
C ARG A 150 6.45 -9.87 1.85
N GLY A 151 6.93 -9.62 3.08
CA GLY A 151 6.07 -9.13 4.15
C GLY A 151 5.82 -7.62 4.11
N VAL A 152 6.81 -6.85 3.70
CA VAL A 152 6.80 -5.38 3.80
C VAL A 152 6.21 -4.68 2.58
N ALA A 153 6.42 -5.24 1.39
CA ALA A 153 5.97 -4.64 0.14
C ALA A 153 4.52 -5.06 -0.19
N TYR A 154 3.65 -4.10 -0.48
CA TYR A 154 2.29 -4.37 -0.97
C TYR A 154 2.11 -3.88 -2.40
N LYS A 155 1.26 -4.61 -3.13
CA LYS A 155 0.97 -4.34 -4.54
C LYS A 155 -0.01 -3.18 -4.72
N PRO A 156 -0.06 -2.56 -5.92
CA PRO A 156 -1.09 -1.59 -6.26
C PRO A 156 -2.49 -2.18 -6.20
N GLU A 157 -3.45 -1.32 -5.85
CA GLU A 157 -4.88 -1.61 -5.89
C GLU A 157 -5.50 -0.90 -7.09
N TYR A 158 -6.43 -1.56 -7.75
CA TYR A 158 -7.14 -1.04 -8.92
C TYR A 158 -8.61 -0.91 -8.65
N SER A 159 -9.24 0.09 -9.29
CA SER A 159 -10.68 0.25 -9.27
C SER A 159 -11.21 0.59 -10.65
N TRP A 160 -12.45 0.20 -10.91
CA TRP A 160 -13.26 0.76 -11.98
C TRP A 160 -14.37 1.59 -11.37
N ASN A 161 -14.43 2.84 -11.78
CA ASN A 161 -15.42 3.80 -11.31
C ASN A 161 -16.45 4.02 -12.42
N TYR A 162 -17.70 3.84 -12.08
CA TYR A 162 -18.85 4.08 -12.94
C TYR A 162 -19.66 5.17 -12.30
N GLU A 163 -19.90 6.23 -13.03
CA GLU A 163 -20.65 7.40 -12.56
C GLU A 163 -21.72 7.77 -13.55
N ILE A 164 -22.95 7.97 -13.09
CA ILE A 164 -24.03 8.58 -13.83
C ILE A 164 -24.47 9.83 -13.08
N GLY A 165 -24.55 10.95 -13.77
CA GLY A 165 -24.95 12.19 -13.15
C GLY A 165 -25.60 13.13 -14.14
N GLY A 166 -26.15 14.20 -13.63
CA GLY A 166 -26.81 15.18 -14.44
C GLY A 166 -26.86 16.53 -13.76
N HIS A 167 -26.97 17.54 -14.60
CA HIS A 167 -27.16 18.92 -14.22
C HIS A 167 -28.50 19.39 -14.75
N PHE A 168 -29.26 20.12 -13.94
CA PHE A 168 -30.50 20.70 -14.37
C PHE A 168 -30.68 22.12 -13.81
N SER A 169 -31.32 22.95 -14.62
CA SER A 169 -31.74 24.28 -14.20
C SER A 169 -33.16 24.48 -14.71
N CYS A 170 -34.04 25.04 -13.89
CA CYS A 170 -35.41 25.30 -14.18
C CYS A 170 -35.84 26.65 -13.60
N MET A 171 -37.06 27.11 -13.96
CA MET A 171 -37.61 28.42 -13.57
C MET A 171 -36.66 29.58 -13.92
N GLU A 172 -36.21 29.64 -15.19
CA GLU A 172 -35.30 30.67 -15.68
C GLU A 172 -33.99 30.80 -14.87
N GLY A 173 -33.53 29.67 -14.29
CA GLY A 173 -32.31 29.62 -13.50
C GLY A 173 -32.49 29.85 -11.99
N ALA A 174 -33.71 30.04 -11.52
CA ALA A 174 -34.00 30.21 -10.09
C ALA A 174 -33.75 28.92 -9.29
N VAL A 175 -33.90 27.75 -9.91
CA VAL A 175 -33.61 26.47 -9.30
C VAL A 175 -32.52 25.74 -10.11
N ARG A 176 -31.41 25.41 -9.48
CA ARG A 176 -30.30 24.63 -10.08
C ARG A 176 -29.99 23.45 -9.19
N GLY A 177 -29.70 22.33 -9.80
CA GLY A 177 -29.32 21.12 -9.07
C GLY A 177 -28.41 20.22 -9.89
N ASP A 178 -27.58 19.51 -9.17
CA ASP A 178 -26.69 18.46 -9.68
C ASP A 178 -26.96 17.18 -8.91
N PHE A 179 -26.89 16.07 -9.58
CA PHE A 179 -26.90 14.76 -8.95
C PHE A 179 -25.83 13.88 -9.55
N ALA A 180 -25.29 12.99 -8.76
CA ALA A 180 -24.39 11.94 -9.22
C ALA A 180 -24.62 10.67 -8.41
N LEU A 181 -24.67 9.54 -9.09
CA LEU A 181 -24.65 8.20 -8.53
C LEU A 181 -23.38 7.53 -9.03
N PHE A 182 -22.64 6.91 -8.14
CA PHE A 182 -21.40 6.24 -8.49
C PHE A 182 -21.35 4.81 -7.92
N TYR A 183 -20.70 3.94 -8.68
CA TYR A 183 -20.38 2.58 -8.28
C TYR A 183 -18.88 2.35 -8.49
N ILE A 184 -18.19 1.89 -7.44
CA ILE A 184 -16.76 1.63 -7.47
C ILE A 184 -16.55 0.13 -7.31
N CYS A 185 -16.00 -0.51 -8.33
CA CYS A 185 -15.55 -1.89 -8.29
C CYS A 185 -14.06 -1.92 -7.95
N LEU A 186 -13.71 -2.41 -6.76
CA LEU A 186 -12.32 -2.59 -6.33
C LEU A 186 -11.82 -3.96 -6.79
N LEU A 187 -10.69 -3.97 -7.48
CA LEU A 187 -9.96 -5.18 -7.85
C LEU A 187 -8.79 -5.34 -6.89
N TYR A 188 -8.99 -6.18 -5.88
CA TYR A 188 -7.92 -6.55 -4.94
C TYR A 188 -6.92 -7.46 -5.63
N THR A 189 -5.66 -7.03 -5.66
CA THR A 189 -4.52 -7.85 -6.14
C THR A 189 -3.66 -8.38 -5.00
N SER A 190 -4.03 -8.10 -3.75
CA SER A 190 -3.32 -8.62 -2.59
C SER A 190 -3.77 -10.05 -2.29
N PRO A 191 -2.86 -11.02 -2.13
CA PRO A 191 -3.24 -12.31 -1.58
C PRO A 191 -3.83 -12.09 -0.18
N SER A 192 -5.00 -12.66 0.06
CA SER A 192 -5.60 -12.68 1.40
C SER A 192 -4.63 -13.34 2.38
N PRO A 193 -4.56 -12.91 3.65
CA PRO A 193 -3.79 -13.63 4.67
C PRO A 193 -4.17 -15.13 4.80
N ARG A 194 -5.33 -15.55 4.27
CA ARG A 194 -5.76 -16.94 4.22
C ARG A 194 -5.03 -17.77 3.15
N ASP A 195 -4.58 -17.14 2.06
CA ASP A 195 -3.91 -17.85 0.96
C ASP A 195 -2.44 -18.20 1.30
N ALA A 196 -1.90 -17.65 2.38
CA ALA A 196 -0.55 -17.94 2.87
C ALA A 196 -0.46 -19.24 3.70
N HIS A 197 -1.59 -19.88 4.01
CA HIS A 197 -1.64 -21.13 4.81
C HIS A 197 -1.91 -22.40 3.99
N GLU A 198 -2.10 -22.31 2.67
CA GLU A 198 -2.42 -23.45 1.80
C GLU A 198 -1.34 -23.75 0.74
N SER A 199 -0.07 -23.43 1.01
CA SER A 199 1.02 -23.83 0.11
C SER A 199 2.20 -24.41 0.87
#